data_4ba226fb0f4498e50718d574e4787cc0
#
_entry.id   4ba226fb0f4498e50718d574e4787cc0
#
_cell.length_a   1.000
_cell.length_b   1.000
_cell.length_c   1.000
_cell.angle_alpha   90.00
_cell.angle_beta   90.00
_cell.angle_gamma   90.00
#
_symmetry.space_group_name_H-M   'P 1'
#
loop_
_entity.id
_entity.type
_entity.pdbx_description
1 polymer ?
#
loop_
_entity_poly.entity_id
_entity_poly.type
_entity_poly.pdbx_seq_one_letter_code
_entity_poly.pdbx_strand_id
1 'polypeptide(L)'
;SIDEAAKGGFNQLGLLPPMLAQVYQGRETEGRSAWMQRKLNGLRCLITRQDGELIAYSRRGKPLTSILEILEEAGRFISEGVTVDGELYSHGTSLQTINSWVKRRQSLTGKIQLVMYDQVSSDSFSDRHDELIDMVKGHEFKRVLVLPKIKYVDEESRRFAFDNARAKGFEGLMIRLDGFGYESNKRSASLLKDKAVFDTEVIVKDIVLSDKGNPVCICDYQGKELRMSPPGSHAERDMAYNNKAKHIGTRLTIEYREMTDDGIPFHAVGTQWRKD
;
A
#
# COMPACT_ATOMS: atom_id res chain seq x y z
N SER A 1 13.53 17.31 -1.27
CA SER A 1 12.54 16.38 -1.84
C SER A 1 11.96 15.47 -0.74
N ILE A 2 10.76 14.95 -0.95
CA ILE A 2 10.08 14.04 0.01
C ILE A 2 10.92 12.78 0.27
N ASP A 3 11.78 12.39 -0.67
CA ASP A 3 12.70 11.25 -0.55
C ASP A 3 13.93 11.52 0.32
N GLU A 4 14.39 12.76 0.44
CA GLU A 4 15.54 13.11 1.31
C GLU A 4 15.18 13.17 2.79
N ALA A 5 13.98 13.62 3.12
CA ALA A 5 13.50 13.61 4.50
C ALA A 5 13.24 12.16 5.03
N ALA A 6 12.93 11.22 4.13
CA ALA A 6 12.79 9.81 4.48
C ALA A 6 14.15 9.11 4.71
N LYS A 7 15.20 9.51 3.97
CA LYS A 7 16.55 8.96 4.11
C LYS A 7 17.19 9.30 5.46
N GLY A 8 16.87 10.47 6.03
CA GLY A 8 17.40 10.89 7.33
C GLY A 8 16.96 10.00 8.49
N GLY A 9 15.70 9.54 8.53
CA GLY A 9 15.17 8.70 9.61
C GLY A 9 15.77 7.29 9.62
N PHE A 10 16.01 6.69 8.48
CA PHE A 10 16.60 5.35 8.36
C PHE A 10 18.10 5.36 8.71
N ASN A 11 18.84 6.34 8.22
CA ASN A 11 20.29 6.42 8.42
C ASN A 11 20.69 6.70 9.87
N GLN A 12 19.88 7.46 10.62
CA GLN A 12 20.18 7.79 12.02
C GLN A 12 20.08 6.58 12.96
N LEU A 13 19.25 5.60 12.63
CA LEU A 13 18.97 4.43 13.46
C LEU A 13 19.49 3.12 12.83
N GLY A 14 20.15 3.17 11.66
CA GLY A 14 20.59 1.97 10.95
C GLY A 14 19.45 1.05 10.48
N LEU A 15 18.23 1.60 10.35
CA LEU A 15 17.04 0.83 9.97
C LEU A 15 17.02 0.56 8.47
N LEU A 16 16.46 -0.59 8.08
CA LEU A 16 16.30 -0.98 6.69
C LEU A 16 15.00 -0.42 6.11
N PRO A 17 15.05 0.38 5.02
CA PRO A 17 13.85 0.80 4.30
C PRO A 17 13.10 -0.41 3.72
N PRO A 18 11.75 -0.39 3.69
CA PRO A 18 10.98 -1.52 3.19
C PRO A 18 11.12 -1.72 1.67
N MET A 19 10.92 -2.96 1.25
CA MET A 19 10.68 -3.33 -0.15
C MET A 19 9.34 -2.76 -0.61
N LEU A 20 9.30 -2.19 -1.81
CA LEU A 20 8.10 -1.56 -2.39
C LEU A 20 7.61 -2.34 -3.61
N ALA A 21 6.29 -2.33 -3.81
CA ALA A 21 5.65 -3.06 -4.90
C ALA A 21 5.58 -2.25 -6.21
N GLN A 22 5.69 -2.95 -7.34
CA GLN A 22 5.20 -2.49 -8.64
C GLN A 22 3.72 -2.84 -8.82
N VAL A 23 3.12 -2.38 -9.91
CA VAL A 23 1.74 -2.75 -10.27
C VAL A 23 1.79 -4.02 -11.12
N TYR A 24 0.95 -5.00 -10.79
CA TYR A 24 0.78 -6.22 -11.60
C TYR A 24 0.19 -5.87 -12.97
N GLN A 25 0.79 -6.39 -14.04
CA GLN A 25 0.40 -6.15 -15.43
C GLN A 25 -0.11 -7.42 -16.15
N GLY A 26 -0.07 -8.58 -15.45
CA GLY A 26 -0.54 -9.85 -15.99
C GLY A 26 0.52 -10.72 -16.66
N ARG A 27 1.77 -10.25 -16.78
CA ARG A 27 2.85 -10.98 -17.48
C ARG A 27 3.96 -11.45 -16.55
N GLU A 28 4.07 -10.88 -15.39
CA GLU A 28 5.21 -11.06 -14.48
C GLU A 28 5.27 -12.47 -13.90
N THR A 29 4.14 -13.19 -13.88
CA THR A 29 4.01 -14.56 -13.36
C THR A 29 4.25 -15.63 -14.44
N GLU A 30 4.37 -15.26 -15.73
CA GLU A 30 4.57 -16.20 -16.81
C GLU A 30 5.86 -17.02 -16.61
N GLY A 31 5.73 -18.35 -16.56
CA GLY A 31 6.86 -19.26 -16.35
C GLY A 31 7.57 -19.17 -15.00
N ARG A 32 6.97 -18.51 -14.02
CA ARG A 32 7.57 -18.27 -12.69
C ARG A 32 6.71 -18.83 -11.57
N SER A 33 7.36 -19.32 -10.52
CA SER A 33 6.70 -19.64 -9.27
C SER A 33 6.30 -18.34 -8.56
N ALA A 34 5.07 -18.26 -8.10
CA ALA A 34 4.56 -17.09 -7.40
C ALA A 34 3.56 -17.47 -6.30
N TRP A 35 3.41 -16.55 -5.36
CA TRP A 35 2.48 -16.63 -4.25
C TRP A 35 1.60 -15.39 -4.20
N MET A 36 0.41 -15.54 -3.66
CA MET A 36 -0.55 -14.46 -3.45
C MET A 36 -0.85 -14.29 -1.97
N GLN A 37 -1.00 -13.05 -1.55
CA GLN A 37 -1.48 -12.68 -0.22
C GLN A 37 -2.56 -11.61 -0.37
N ARG A 38 -3.52 -11.56 0.55
CA ARG A 38 -4.51 -10.47 0.58
C ARG A 38 -3.82 -9.14 0.80
N LYS A 39 -4.20 -8.13 0.03
CA LYS A 39 -3.70 -6.78 0.25
C LYS A 39 -4.50 -6.09 1.34
N LEU A 40 -3.83 -5.77 2.42
CA LEU A 40 -4.42 -5.09 3.57
C LEU A 40 -4.43 -3.57 3.35
N ASN A 41 -5.45 -2.89 3.85
CA ASN A 41 -5.52 -1.44 3.89
C ASN A 41 -5.22 -0.95 5.31
N GLY A 42 -3.94 -0.86 5.63
CA GLY A 42 -3.45 -0.51 6.95
C GLY A 42 -2.22 0.40 6.90
N LEU A 43 -1.50 0.47 8.00
CA LEU A 43 -0.28 1.25 8.12
C LEU A 43 0.92 0.31 8.19
N ARG A 44 1.81 0.40 7.18
CA ARG A 44 3.03 -0.42 7.14
C ARG A 44 3.87 -0.26 8.40
N CYS A 45 4.26 -1.37 8.97
CA CYS A 45 5.08 -1.46 10.16
C CYS A 45 6.16 -2.51 9.99
N LEU A 46 7.42 -2.10 10.17
CA LEU A 46 8.54 -3.02 10.32
C LEU A 46 8.92 -3.05 11.79
N ILE A 47 9.31 -4.22 12.27
CA ILE A 47 9.85 -4.36 13.64
C ILE A 47 11.18 -5.09 13.54
N THR A 48 12.21 -4.52 14.15
CA THR A 48 13.55 -5.11 14.27
C THR A 48 13.99 -5.14 15.72
N ARG A 49 14.91 -6.06 16.05
CA ARG A 49 15.64 -6.03 17.31
C ARG A 49 17.08 -5.63 17.04
N GLN A 50 17.54 -4.59 17.72
CA GLN A 50 18.91 -4.09 17.63
C GLN A 50 19.39 -3.73 19.03
N ASP A 51 20.58 -4.19 19.41
CA ASP A 51 21.19 -3.96 20.73
C ASP A 51 20.24 -4.33 21.89
N GLY A 52 19.48 -5.41 21.71
CA GLY A 52 18.50 -5.91 22.68
C GLY A 52 17.16 -5.18 22.67
N GLU A 53 17.02 -4.05 21.99
CA GLU A 53 15.80 -3.25 21.94
C GLU A 53 14.95 -3.57 20.71
N LEU A 54 13.60 -3.59 20.87
CA LEU A 54 12.65 -3.66 19.76
C LEU A 54 12.36 -2.27 19.24
N ILE A 55 12.54 -2.09 17.94
CA ILE A 55 12.25 -0.85 17.23
C ILE A 55 11.16 -1.12 16.20
N ALA A 56 9.96 -0.59 16.43
CA ALA A 56 8.91 -0.55 15.41
C ALA A 56 8.94 0.77 14.67
N TYR A 57 8.85 0.71 13.33
CA TYR A 57 8.91 1.90 12.50
C TYR A 57 8.03 1.81 11.25
N SER A 58 7.62 2.98 10.78
CA SER A 58 6.78 3.13 9.61
C SER A 58 7.57 2.97 8.30
N ARG A 59 6.86 2.94 7.18
CA ARG A 59 7.42 2.98 5.82
C ARG A 59 8.47 4.08 5.61
N ARG A 60 8.42 5.17 6.37
CA ARG A 60 9.33 6.32 6.28
C ARG A 60 10.37 6.36 7.39
N GLY A 61 10.53 5.28 8.14
CA GLY A 61 11.49 5.20 9.24
C GLY A 61 11.06 5.95 10.52
N LYS A 62 9.81 6.40 10.63
CA LYS A 62 9.32 7.04 11.85
C LYS A 62 9.03 5.99 12.91
N PRO A 63 9.54 6.13 14.14
CA PRO A 63 9.22 5.24 15.24
C PRO A 63 7.71 5.15 15.52
N LEU A 64 7.24 3.95 15.83
CA LEU A 64 5.87 3.63 16.19
C LEU A 64 5.83 3.11 17.62
N THR A 65 5.65 4.00 18.58
CA THR A 65 5.77 3.71 20.02
C THR A 65 4.45 3.45 20.72
N SER A 66 3.32 3.70 20.07
CA SER A 66 1.97 3.57 20.68
C SER A 66 1.43 2.15 20.73
N ILE A 67 2.03 1.21 20.01
CA ILE A 67 1.57 -0.17 19.79
C ILE A 67 2.15 -1.15 20.82
N LEU A 68 1.98 -0.84 22.10
CA LEU A 68 2.65 -1.53 23.20
C LEU A 68 2.33 -3.04 23.26
N GLU A 69 1.07 -3.43 23.07
CA GLU A 69 0.65 -4.83 23.09
C GLU A 69 1.29 -5.64 21.95
N ILE A 70 1.48 -5.02 20.80
CA ILE A 70 2.17 -5.65 19.66
C ILE A 70 3.66 -5.81 19.99
N LEU A 71 4.29 -4.78 20.56
CA LEU A 71 5.71 -4.84 20.94
C LEU A 71 5.97 -5.89 22.05
N GLU A 72 5.04 -6.03 22.99
CA GLU A 72 5.12 -7.06 24.02
C GLU A 72 5.10 -8.47 23.41
N GLU A 73 4.16 -8.74 22.49
CA GLU A 73 4.08 -10.04 21.82
C GLU A 73 5.29 -10.26 20.88
N ALA A 74 5.69 -9.24 20.10
CA ALA A 74 6.84 -9.28 19.20
C ALA A 74 8.15 -9.57 19.94
N GLY A 75 8.28 -9.09 21.17
CA GLY A 75 9.44 -9.33 22.03
C GLY A 75 9.71 -10.78 22.36
N ARG A 76 8.71 -11.64 22.21
CA ARG A 76 8.81 -13.07 22.52
C ARG A 76 9.44 -13.89 21.39
N PHE A 77 9.47 -13.39 20.16
CA PHE A 77 9.93 -14.17 19.01
C PHE A 77 10.93 -13.45 18.11
N ILE A 78 10.95 -12.11 18.05
CA ILE A 78 11.90 -11.39 17.21
C ILE A 78 13.28 -11.41 17.87
N SER A 79 14.22 -12.16 17.26
CA SER A 79 15.61 -12.25 17.69
C SER A 79 16.45 -11.05 17.22
N GLU A 80 17.66 -10.91 17.81
CA GLU A 80 18.63 -9.88 17.42
C GLU A 80 18.96 -9.95 15.92
N GLY A 81 18.95 -8.79 15.26
CA GLY A 81 19.21 -8.65 13.82
C GLY A 81 18.08 -9.06 12.89
N VAL A 82 17.00 -9.65 13.41
CA VAL A 82 15.81 -10.00 12.61
C VAL A 82 14.93 -8.77 12.39
N THR A 83 14.47 -8.58 11.16
CA THR A 83 13.48 -7.54 10.80
C THR A 83 12.28 -8.18 10.13
N VAL A 84 11.11 -8.06 10.75
CA VAL A 84 9.83 -8.50 10.19
C VAL A 84 9.12 -7.32 9.54
N ASP A 85 8.36 -7.60 8.49
CA ASP A 85 7.61 -6.63 7.70
C ASP A 85 6.12 -6.99 7.70
N GLY A 86 5.28 -6.03 8.05
CA GLY A 86 3.86 -6.26 8.20
C GLY A 86 3.03 -4.99 8.08
N GLU A 87 1.76 -5.14 8.40
CA GLU A 87 0.76 -4.08 8.38
C GLU A 87 0.10 -3.96 9.75
N LEU A 88 0.04 -2.76 10.30
CA LEU A 88 -0.85 -2.44 11.41
C LEU A 88 -2.27 -2.35 10.85
N TYR A 89 -3.11 -3.27 11.26
CA TYR A 89 -4.40 -3.50 10.65
C TYR A 89 -5.50 -3.77 11.67
N SER A 90 -6.69 -3.36 11.34
CA SER A 90 -7.93 -3.72 12.03
C SER A 90 -9.01 -3.88 10.98
N HIS A 91 -9.49 -5.11 10.78
CA HIS A 91 -10.44 -5.42 9.72
C HIS A 91 -11.71 -4.60 9.82
N GLY A 92 -12.18 -4.04 8.70
CA GLY A 92 -13.36 -3.15 8.66
C GLY A 92 -13.11 -1.73 9.19
N THR A 93 -11.87 -1.40 9.59
CA THR A 93 -11.52 -0.05 10.06
C THR A 93 -10.78 0.70 8.95
N SER A 94 -11.13 1.98 8.73
CA SER A 94 -10.46 2.79 7.70
C SER A 94 -8.99 3.03 8.04
N LEU A 95 -8.15 3.16 7.00
CA LEU A 95 -6.73 3.52 7.15
C LEU A 95 -6.57 4.84 7.94
N GLN A 96 -7.47 5.79 7.70
CA GLN A 96 -7.45 7.08 8.39
C GLN A 96 -7.66 6.92 9.89
N THR A 97 -8.58 6.07 10.31
CA THR A 97 -8.85 5.73 11.71
C THR A 97 -7.67 4.98 12.33
N ILE A 98 -7.13 3.95 11.66
CA ILE A 98 -5.94 3.21 12.12
C ILE A 98 -4.77 4.18 12.33
N ASN A 99 -4.52 5.06 11.37
CA ASN A 99 -3.46 6.07 11.46
C ASN A 99 -3.65 7.02 12.66
N SER A 100 -4.88 7.43 12.94
CA SER A 100 -5.21 8.24 14.12
C SER A 100 -4.88 7.50 15.44
N TRP A 101 -5.25 6.22 15.53
CA TRP A 101 -4.97 5.39 16.71
C TRP A 101 -3.48 5.12 16.93
N VAL A 102 -2.70 5.03 15.83
CA VAL A 102 -1.24 4.84 15.90
C VAL A 102 -0.51 6.14 16.20
N LYS A 103 -0.95 7.27 15.65
CA LYS A 103 -0.30 8.58 15.91
C LYS A 103 -0.37 8.98 17.37
N ARG A 104 -1.48 8.70 18.02
CA ARG A 104 -1.71 9.01 19.43
C ARG A 104 -2.48 7.85 20.07
N ARG A 105 -1.87 7.21 21.07
CA ARG A 105 -2.50 6.09 21.79
C ARG A 105 -3.86 6.49 22.34
N GLN A 106 -4.84 5.67 22.03
CA GLN A 106 -6.25 5.80 22.41
C GLN A 106 -6.73 4.45 22.97
N SER A 107 -7.92 4.42 23.57
CA SER A 107 -8.52 3.18 24.08
C SER A 107 -8.65 2.06 23.02
N LEU A 108 -8.86 2.44 21.76
CA LEU A 108 -9.02 1.50 20.65
C LEU A 108 -7.69 1.10 19.97
N THR A 109 -6.56 1.74 20.31
CA THR A 109 -5.23 1.37 19.77
C THR A 109 -4.91 -0.11 20.04
N GLY A 110 -5.32 -0.62 21.20
CA GLY A 110 -5.16 -2.03 21.55
C GLY A 110 -5.97 -3.02 20.69
N LYS A 111 -6.84 -2.57 19.79
CA LYS A 111 -7.54 -3.42 18.81
C LYS A 111 -6.71 -3.66 17.53
N ILE A 112 -5.68 -2.86 17.30
CA ILE A 112 -4.80 -3.00 16.14
C ILE A 112 -4.02 -4.30 16.27
N GLN A 113 -3.86 -5.01 15.16
CA GLN A 113 -3.01 -6.17 15.02
C GLN A 113 -1.84 -5.86 14.10
N LEU A 114 -0.69 -6.45 14.34
CA LEU A 114 0.40 -6.58 13.37
C LEU A 114 0.15 -7.83 12.55
N VAL A 115 -0.11 -7.67 11.28
CA VAL A 115 -0.24 -8.79 10.33
C VAL A 115 1.05 -8.85 9.52
N MET A 116 1.94 -9.77 9.90
CA MET A 116 3.24 -9.97 9.25
C MET A 116 3.03 -10.72 7.94
N TYR A 117 3.71 -10.31 6.90
CA TYR A 117 3.62 -10.93 5.58
C TYR A 117 4.99 -11.22 4.93
N ASP A 118 6.08 -10.70 5.49
CA ASP A 118 7.44 -10.92 5.01
C ASP A 118 8.47 -10.67 6.12
N GLN A 119 9.72 -11.03 5.87
CA GLN A 119 10.87 -10.64 6.68
C GLN A 119 12.07 -10.31 5.78
N VAL A 120 13.03 -9.61 6.33
CA VAL A 120 14.23 -9.19 5.59
C VAL A 120 15.26 -10.31 5.60
N SER A 121 15.44 -10.98 4.46
CA SER A 121 16.43 -12.02 4.24
C SER A 121 16.74 -12.14 2.75
N SER A 122 17.84 -12.76 2.38
CA SER A 122 18.23 -13.06 1.01
C SER A 122 17.51 -14.29 0.43
N ASP A 123 16.81 -15.04 1.27
CA ASP A 123 16.13 -16.27 0.88
C ASP A 123 14.91 -16.01 -0.01
N SER A 124 14.37 -17.08 -0.60
CA SER A 124 13.15 -16.99 -1.40
C SER A 124 11.96 -16.51 -0.58
N PHE A 125 10.92 -15.96 -1.22
CA PHE A 125 9.74 -15.54 -0.47
C PHE A 125 9.08 -16.70 0.28
N SER A 126 9.01 -17.88 -0.33
CA SER A 126 8.43 -19.04 0.37
C SER A 126 9.18 -19.39 1.65
N ASP A 127 10.53 -19.37 1.62
CA ASP A 127 11.35 -19.68 2.79
C ASP A 127 11.19 -18.61 3.88
N ARG A 128 11.29 -17.32 3.50
CA ARG A 128 11.06 -16.21 4.44
C ARG A 128 9.70 -16.26 5.13
N HIS A 129 8.67 -16.66 4.36
CA HIS A 129 7.32 -16.77 4.92
C HIS A 129 7.17 -18.00 5.84
N ASP A 130 7.79 -19.11 5.50
CA ASP A 130 7.77 -20.31 6.33
C ASP A 130 8.53 -20.09 7.64
N GLU A 131 9.64 -19.35 7.62
CA GLU A 131 10.33 -18.87 8.82
C GLU A 131 9.45 -17.97 9.69
N LEU A 132 8.64 -17.06 9.11
CA LEU A 132 7.68 -16.29 9.90
C LEU A 132 6.67 -17.17 10.64
N ILE A 133 6.21 -18.23 9.99
CA ILE A 133 5.30 -19.21 10.62
C ILE A 133 6.02 -19.91 11.76
N ASP A 134 7.26 -20.35 11.54
CA ASP A 134 8.05 -21.04 12.55
C ASP A 134 8.40 -20.16 13.75
N MET A 135 8.66 -18.86 13.52
CA MET A 135 8.90 -17.89 14.61
C MET A 135 7.73 -17.79 15.60
N VAL A 136 6.49 -17.89 15.12
CA VAL A 136 5.30 -17.75 15.97
C VAL A 136 4.74 -19.07 16.44
N LYS A 137 5.29 -20.19 15.98
CA LYS A 137 4.84 -21.54 16.27
C LYS A 137 4.91 -21.84 17.76
N GLY A 138 3.85 -22.41 18.30
CA GLY A 138 3.75 -22.74 19.73
C GLY A 138 3.42 -21.55 20.64
N HIS A 139 3.18 -20.37 20.07
CA HIS A 139 2.71 -19.19 20.80
C HIS A 139 1.27 -18.86 20.41
N GLU A 140 0.46 -18.47 21.39
CA GLU A 140 -0.84 -17.87 21.16
C GLU A 140 -0.74 -16.36 21.29
N PHE A 141 -0.72 -15.68 20.14
CA PHE A 141 -0.71 -14.21 20.06
C PHE A 141 -2.10 -13.69 19.74
N LYS A 142 -2.47 -12.57 20.36
CA LYS A 142 -3.73 -11.87 20.10
C LYS A 142 -3.55 -10.72 19.12
N ARG A 143 -2.36 -10.14 19.07
CA ARG A 143 -2.04 -8.92 18.34
C ARG A 143 -1.07 -9.13 17.19
N VAL A 144 -0.39 -10.26 17.13
CA VAL A 144 0.54 -10.60 16.05
C VAL A 144 0.01 -11.80 15.28
N LEU A 145 -0.10 -11.66 13.97
CA LEU A 145 -0.59 -12.70 13.05
C LEU A 145 0.37 -12.81 11.87
N VAL A 146 0.46 -14.00 11.27
CA VAL A 146 1.11 -14.20 9.97
C VAL A 146 0.03 -14.25 8.89
N LEU A 147 0.15 -13.42 7.87
CA LEU A 147 -0.77 -13.41 6.73
C LEU A 147 -0.57 -14.66 5.88
N PRO A 148 -1.59 -15.50 5.66
CA PRO A 148 -1.45 -16.69 4.84
C PRO A 148 -1.00 -16.37 3.41
N LYS A 149 -0.16 -17.23 2.82
CA LYS A 149 0.16 -17.23 1.40
C LYS A 149 -0.68 -18.28 0.67
N ILE A 150 -1.07 -17.98 -0.57
CA ILE A 150 -1.82 -18.85 -1.48
C ILE A 150 -0.96 -19.04 -2.73
N LYS A 151 -0.81 -20.26 -3.19
CA LYS A 151 -0.04 -20.52 -4.41
C LYS A 151 -0.73 -19.88 -5.62
N TYR A 152 0.02 -19.13 -6.41
CA TYR A 152 -0.40 -18.75 -7.76
C TYR A 152 -0.26 -19.97 -8.68
N VAL A 153 -1.33 -20.38 -9.31
CA VAL A 153 -1.34 -21.49 -10.28
C VAL A 153 -1.40 -20.93 -11.70
N ASP A 154 -2.40 -20.09 -11.95
CA ASP A 154 -2.70 -19.47 -13.24
C ASP A 154 -3.54 -18.20 -13.04
N GLU A 155 -3.89 -17.54 -14.12
CA GLU A 155 -4.66 -16.30 -14.09
C GLU A 155 -6.11 -16.51 -13.61
N GLU A 156 -6.68 -17.70 -13.77
CA GLU A 156 -8.01 -18.02 -13.25
C GLU A 156 -7.97 -18.10 -11.72
N SER A 157 -7.00 -18.81 -11.16
CA SER A 157 -6.78 -18.90 -9.72
C SER A 157 -6.53 -17.53 -9.09
N ARG A 158 -5.80 -16.65 -9.78
CA ARG A 158 -5.58 -15.27 -9.35
C ARG A 158 -6.89 -14.48 -9.30
N ARG A 159 -7.69 -14.53 -10.38
CA ARG A 159 -9.00 -13.85 -10.42
C ARG A 159 -9.90 -14.32 -9.29
N PHE A 160 -10.01 -15.63 -9.10
CA PHE A 160 -10.79 -16.18 -8.01
C PHE A 160 -10.30 -15.68 -6.63
N ALA A 161 -8.99 -15.71 -6.39
CA ALA A 161 -8.41 -15.20 -5.14
C ALA A 161 -8.64 -13.69 -4.96
N PHE A 162 -8.55 -12.91 -6.06
CA PHE A 162 -8.80 -11.47 -6.06
C PHE A 162 -10.26 -11.16 -5.70
N ASP A 163 -11.21 -11.80 -6.38
CA ASP A 163 -12.66 -11.59 -6.15
C ASP A 163 -13.04 -11.99 -4.72
N ASN A 164 -12.48 -13.09 -4.21
CA ASN A 164 -12.69 -13.53 -2.83
C ASN A 164 -12.11 -12.52 -1.82
N ALA A 165 -10.93 -11.97 -2.09
CA ALA A 165 -10.33 -10.94 -1.25
C ALA A 165 -11.20 -9.68 -1.23
N ARG A 166 -11.69 -9.24 -2.40
CA ARG A 166 -12.58 -8.08 -2.53
C ARG A 166 -13.91 -8.28 -1.82
N ALA A 167 -14.54 -9.44 -1.98
CA ALA A 167 -15.79 -9.79 -1.30
C ALA A 167 -15.66 -9.78 0.22
N LYS A 168 -14.46 -10.03 0.74
CA LYS A 168 -14.14 -9.98 2.17
C LYS A 168 -13.63 -8.62 2.66
N GLY A 169 -13.68 -7.57 1.84
CA GLY A 169 -13.31 -6.21 2.23
C GLY A 169 -11.82 -5.89 2.17
N PHE A 170 -10.99 -6.74 1.53
CA PHE A 170 -9.57 -6.43 1.30
C PHE A 170 -9.38 -5.59 0.04
N GLU A 171 -8.26 -4.87 -0.09
CA GLU A 171 -7.99 -4.01 -1.25
C GLU A 171 -7.76 -4.76 -2.57
N GLY A 172 -7.38 -6.02 -2.51
CA GLY A 172 -6.99 -6.84 -3.63
C GLY A 172 -5.93 -7.86 -3.21
N LEU A 173 -4.92 -8.07 -4.04
CA LEU A 173 -3.83 -9.01 -3.77
C LEU A 173 -2.46 -8.34 -3.82
N MET A 174 -1.52 -8.94 -3.09
CA MET A 174 -0.08 -8.81 -3.30
C MET A 174 0.41 -10.12 -3.93
N ILE A 175 1.10 -10.02 -5.06
CA ILE A 175 1.70 -11.16 -5.76
C ILE A 175 3.21 -11.09 -5.53
N ARG A 176 3.79 -12.21 -5.14
CA ARG A 176 5.21 -12.34 -4.82
C ARG A 176 5.83 -13.41 -5.69
N LEU A 177 6.74 -13.01 -6.55
CA LEU A 177 7.54 -13.95 -7.34
C LEU A 177 8.51 -14.66 -6.40
N ASP A 178 8.51 -15.98 -6.46
CA ASP A 178 9.40 -16.82 -5.67
C ASP A 178 10.84 -16.82 -6.24
N GLY A 179 11.82 -17.21 -5.42
CA GLY A 179 13.23 -17.28 -5.84
C GLY A 179 13.98 -15.94 -5.76
N PHE A 180 13.37 -14.90 -5.20
CA PHE A 180 14.00 -13.59 -5.00
C PHE A 180 14.09 -13.26 -3.51
N GLY A 181 15.24 -12.69 -3.09
CA GLY A 181 15.42 -12.15 -1.75
C GLY A 181 14.58 -10.91 -1.49
N TYR A 182 14.58 -10.44 -0.26
CA TYR A 182 13.95 -9.18 0.12
C TYR A 182 14.78 -7.99 -0.34
N GLU A 183 14.27 -7.18 -1.24
CA GLU A 183 14.97 -6.05 -1.86
C GLU A 183 14.65 -4.74 -1.13
N SER A 184 15.33 -4.49 0.00
CA SER A 184 15.16 -3.25 0.79
C SER A 184 15.38 -2.00 -0.08
N ASN A 185 14.61 -0.95 0.20
CA ASN A 185 14.70 0.35 -0.48
C ASN A 185 14.48 0.31 -2.00
N LYS A 186 13.87 -0.75 -2.51
CA LYS A 186 13.65 -0.94 -3.95
C LYS A 186 12.18 -1.14 -4.27
N ARG A 187 11.72 -0.52 -5.35
CA ARG A 187 10.45 -0.88 -6.00
C ARG A 187 10.68 -2.13 -6.84
N SER A 188 10.52 -3.26 -6.19
CA SER A 188 10.90 -4.56 -6.71
C SER A 188 9.94 -5.05 -7.79
N ALA A 189 10.50 -5.69 -8.82
CA ALA A 189 9.75 -6.44 -9.82
C ALA A 189 9.26 -7.80 -9.31
N SER A 190 9.74 -8.26 -8.14
CA SER A 190 9.30 -9.52 -7.53
C SER A 190 8.16 -9.35 -6.53
N LEU A 191 7.76 -8.10 -6.22
CA LEU A 191 6.62 -7.76 -5.37
C LEU A 191 5.63 -6.91 -6.16
N LEU A 192 4.45 -7.42 -6.40
CA LEU A 192 3.46 -6.82 -7.28
C LEU A 192 2.15 -6.59 -6.52
N LYS A 193 1.53 -5.45 -6.74
CA LYS A 193 0.22 -5.12 -6.18
C LYS A 193 -0.85 -5.21 -7.26
N ASP A 194 -1.88 -5.96 -6.99
CA ASP A 194 -3.09 -6.10 -7.78
C ASP A 194 -4.26 -5.49 -7.01
N LYS A 195 -4.71 -4.32 -7.47
CA LYS A 195 -5.79 -3.55 -6.85
C LYS A 195 -6.94 -3.38 -7.84
N ALA A 196 -8.17 -3.34 -7.33
CA ALA A 196 -9.30 -2.94 -8.13
C ALA A 196 -9.10 -1.53 -8.71
N VAL A 197 -9.49 -1.36 -9.94
CA VAL A 197 -9.59 -0.07 -10.62
C VAL A 197 -11.05 0.15 -10.91
N PHE A 198 -11.55 1.32 -10.55
CA PHE A 198 -12.89 1.77 -10.83
C PHE A 198 -12.81 2.95 -11.77
N ASP A 199 -13.78 3.12 -12.62
CA ASP A 199 -13.92 4.29 -13.47
C ASP A 199 -15.28 4.96 -13.24
N THR A 200 -15.31 6.25 -13.51
CA THR A 200 -16.54 7.05 -13.54
C THR A 200 -16.31 8.30 -14.39
N GLU A 201 -17.38 9.02 -14.66
CA GLU A 201 -17.32 10.29 -15.37
C GLU A 201 -17.56 11.46 -14.42
N VAL A 202 -16.83 12.53 -14.62
CA VAL A 202 -16.95 13.78 -13.87
C VAL A 202 -17.07 14.95 -14.83
N ILE A 203 -17.68 16.07 -14.37
CA ILE A 203 -17.77 17.32 -15.17
C ILE A 203 -16.58 18.20 -14.83
N VAL A 204 -15.85 18.62 -15.85
CA VAL A 204 -14.72 19.55 -15.71
C VAL A 204 -15.26 20.97 -15.46
N LYS A 205 -14.87 21.58 -14.35
CA LYS A 205 -15.24 22.95 -13.98
C LYS A 205 -14.17 23.96 -14.37
N ASP A 206 -12.89 23.58 -14.22
CA ASP A 206 -11.75 24.40 -14.64
C ASP A 206 -10.49 23.52 -14.80
N ILE A 207 -9.45 24.09 -15.41
CA ILE A 207 -8.09 23.55 -15.40
C ILE A 207 -7.17 24.66 -14.91
N VAL A 208 -6.46 24.41 -13.81
CA VAL A 208 -5.57 25.37 -13.15
C VAL A 208 -4.15 24.83 -13.07
N LEU A 209 -3.19 25.67 -12.73
CA LEU A 209 -1.84 25.21 -12.39
C LEU A 209 -1.73 24.98 -10.89
N SER A 210 -1.10 23.89 -10.52
CA SER A 210 -0.68 23.63 -9.13
C SER A 210 0.48 24.55 -8.74
N ASP A 211 0.83 24.59 -7.46
CA ASP A 211 2.00 25.33 -6.94
C ASP A 211 3.33 24.94 -7.61
N LYS A 212 3.38 23.75 -8.20
CA LYS A 212 4.52 23.24 -8.98
C LYS A 212 4.42 23.51 -10.47
N GLY A 213 3.43 24.28 -10.92
CA GLY A 213 3.20 24.60 -12.32
C GLY A 213 2.60 23.46 -13.17
N ASN A 214 2.13 22.37 -12.56
CA ASN A 214 1.51 21.27 -13.31
C ASN A 214 0.00 21.51 -13.49
N PRO A 215 -0.58 21.22 -14.68
CA PRO A 215 -2.02 21.29 -14.90
C PRO A 215 -2.82 20.35 -14.00
N VAL A 216 -3.91 20.87 -13.43
CA VAL A 216 -4.84 20.15 -12.56
C VAL A 216 -6.27 20.47 -13.00
N CYS A 217 -7.06 19.46 -13.33
CA CYS A 217 -8.49 19.56 -13.52
C CYS A 217 -9.19 19.75 -12.18
N ILE A 218 -10.05 20.76 -12.10
CA ILE A 218 -11.07 20.93 -11.08
C ILE A 218 -12.35 20.36 -11.63
N CYS A 219 -12.88 19.32 -11.00
CA CYS A 219 -14.07 18.61 -11.46
C CYS A 219 -15.16 18.58 -10.39
N ASP A 220 -16.39 18.40 -10.83
CA ASP A 220 -17.53 18.12 -9.97
C ASP A 220 -17.78 16.61 -9.94
N TYR A 221 -17.81 16.04 -8.76
CA TYR A 221 -18.26 14.69 -8.48
C TYR A 221 -19.38 14.71 -7.44
N GLN A 222 -20.62 14.56 -7.90
CA GLN A 222 -21.81 14.55 -7.03
C GLN A 222 -21.91 15.80 -6.11
N GLY A 223 -21.59 16.98 -6.65
CA GLY A 223 -21.62 18.24 -5.90
C GLY A 223 -20.38 18.50 -5.05
N LYS A 224 -19.35 17.64 -5.11
CA LYS A 224 -18.07 17.79 -4.38
C LYS A 224 -16.94 18.08 -5.36
N GLU A 225 -16.00 18.92 -4.94
CA GLU A 225 -14.81 19.22 -5.74
C GLU A 225 -13.83 18.05 -5.73
N LEU A 226 -13.39 17.66 -6.92
CA LEU A 226 -12.38 16.64 -7.14
C LEU A 226 -11.25 17.19 -7.99
N ARG A 227 -10.00 17.03 -7.57
CA ARG A 227 -8.82 17.53 -8.25
C ARG A 227 -7.96 16.39 -8.76
N MET A 228 -7.51 16.46 -10.02
CA MET A 228 -6.67 15.44 -10.62
C MET A 228 -5.88 15.96 -11.82
N SER A 229 -4.85 15.22 -12.21
CA SER A 229 -4.13 15.53 -13.44
C SER A 229 -5.01 15.27 -14.68
N PRO A 230 -4.95 16.13 -15.71
CA PRO A 230 -5.55 15.83 -17.00
C PRO A 230 -4.99 14.55 -17.63
N PRO A 231 -5.70 13.90 -18.56
CA PRO A 231 -5.20 12.77 -19.33
C PRO A 231 -3.97 13.10 -20.17
N GLY A 232 -3.18 12.09 -20.48
CA GLY A 232 -2.11 12.14 -21.46
C GLY A 232 -0.72 12.46 -20.89
N SER A 233 0.22 12.71 -21.80
CA SER A 233 1.60 13.12 -21.54
C SER A 233 1.68 14.53 -20.94
N HIS A 234 2.84 14.93 -20.46
CA HIS A 234 3.04 16.31 -19.97
C HIS A 234 2.65 17.36 -21.02
N ALA A 235 3.09 17.18 -22.27
CA ALA A 235 2.75 18.11 -23.35
C ALA A 235 1.24 18.17 -23.64
N GLU A 236 0.52 17.05 -23.60
CA GLU A 236 -0.92 17.00 -23.76
C GLU A 236 -1.67 17.67 -22.60
N ARG A 237 -1.16 17.53 -21.38
CA ARG A 237 -1.70 18.22 -20.19
C ARG A 237 -1.52 19.73 -20.28
N ASP A 238 -0.36 20.19 -20.73
CA ASP A 238 -0.09 21.62 -20.97
C ASP A 238 -1.00 22.16 -22.08
N MET A 239 -1.22 21.41 -23.16
CA MET A 239 -2.17 21.78 -24.21
C MET A 239 -3.61 21.84 -23.69
N ALA A 240 -4.01 20.92 -22.80
CA ALA A 240 -5.34 20.96 -22.20
C ALA A 240 -5.52 22.21 -21.33
N TYR A 241 -4.51 22.61 -20.58
CA TYR A 241 -4.52 23.86 -19.82
C TYR A 241 -4.62 25.10 -20.75
N ASN A 242 -3.78 25.17 -21.78
CA ASN A 242 -3.76 26.29 -22.71
C ASN A 242 -5.07 26.42 -23.51
N ASN A 243 -5.78 25.30 -23.69
CA ASN A 243 -7.07 25.26 -24.41
C ASN A 243 -8.24 24.92 -23.46
N LYS A 244 -8.15 25.27 -22.20
CA LYS A 244 -9.10 24.83 -21.14
C LYS A 244 -10.57 25.17 -21.48
N ALA A 245 -10.84 26.23 -22.21
CA ALA A 245 -12.19 26.57 -22.64
C ALA A 245 -12.89 25.47 -23.47
N LYS A 246 -12.13 24.59 -24.12
CA LYS A 246 -12.68 23.44 -24.86
C LYS A 246 -13.06 22.27 -23.96
N HIS A 247 -12.53 22.25 -22.74
CA HIS A 247 -12.70 21.15 -21.78
C HIS A 247 -13.68 21.51 -20.65
N ILE A 248 -13.83 22.78 -20.33
CA ILE A 248 -14.77 23.24 -19.30
C ILE A 248 -16.19 22.89 -19.72
N GLY A 249 -16.95 22.24 -18.80
CA GLY A 249 -18.30 21.75 -19.02
C GLY A 249 -18.38 20.38 -19.71
N THR A 250 -17.27 19.84 -20.21
CA THR A 250 -17.24 18.49 -20.79
C THR A 250 -17.07 17.39 -19.74
N ARG A 251 -17.34 16.16 -20.14
CA ARG A 251 -17.10 15.00 -19.30
C ARG A 251 -15.68 14.50 -19.42
N LEU A 252 -15.11 14.09 -18.29
CA LEU A 252 -13.81 13.46 -18.17
C LEU A 252 -13.99 12.09 -17.53
N THR A 253 -13.58 11.01 -18.20
CA THR A 253 -13.46 9.71 -17.59
C THR A 253 -12.27 9.71 -16.66
N ILE A 254 -12.49 9.27 -15.43
CA ILE A 254 -11.47 9.14 -14.41
C ILE A 254 -11.37 7.70 -13.93
N GLU A 255 -10.15 7.29 -13.59
CA GLU A 255 -9.90 6.05 -12.88
C GLU A 255 -9.49 6.36 -11.44
N TYR A 256 -9.96 5.55 -10.51
CA TYR A 256 -9.60 5.62 -9.10
C TYR A 256 -9.56 4.23 -8.48
N ARG A 257 -8.97 4.12 -7.30
CA ARG A 257 -8.79 2.82 -6.63
C ARG A 257 -9.51 2.72 -5.29
N GLU A 258 -9.86 3.82 -4.71
CA GLU A 258 -10.47 3.92 -3.38
C GLU A 258 -11.41 5.12 -3.32
N MET A 259 -12.35 5.09 -2.39
CA MET A 259 -13.13 6.26 -1.99
C MET A 259 -12.60 6.79 -0.65
N THR A 260 -12.70 8.10 -0.45
CA THR A 260 -12.54 8.70 0.89
C THR A 260 -13.74 8.33 1.77
N ASP A 261 -13.64 8.54 3.08
CA ASP A 261 -14.76 8.35 4.01
C ASP A 261 -15.96 9.25 3.65
N ASP A 262 -15.71 10.38 2.97
CA ASP A 262 -16.73 11.29 2.44
C ASP A 262 -17.31 10.86 1.08
N GLY A 263 -16.94 9.70 0.56
CA GLY A 263 -17.43 9.16 -0.70
C GLY A 263 -16.91 9.90 -1.95
N ILE A 264 -15.67 10.40 -1.91
CA ILE A 264 -15.00 11.04 -3.05
C ILE A 264 -13.93 10.09 -3.60
N PRO A 265 -13.79 9.93 -4.94
CA PRO A 265 -12.69 9.16 -5.54
C PRO A 265 -11.32 9.63 -5.06
N PHE A 266 -10.55 8.72 -4.45
CA PHE A 266 -9.25 9.02 -3.88
C PHE A 266 -8.14 8.66 -4.89
N HIS A 267 -7.15 9.56 -5.05
CA HIS A 267 -6.09 9.42 -6.04
C HIS A 267 -6.60 9.18 -7.46
N ALA A 268 -7.69 9.85 -7.82
CA ALA A 268 -8.23 9.79 -9.17
C ALA A 268 -7.27 10.36 -10.21
N VAL A 269 -7.28 9.78 -11.40
CA VAL A 269 -6.54 10.25 -12.57
C VAL A 269 -7.47 10.37 -13.75
N GLY A 270 -7.35 11.47 -14.52
CA GLY A 270 -8.05 11.61 -15.77
C GLY A 270 -7.47 10.66 -16.82
N THR A 271 -8.33 9.91 -17.51
CA THR A 271 -7.91 8.93 -18.51
C THR A 271 -8.38 9.26 -19.91
N GLN A 272 -9.56 9.86 -20.06
CA GLN A 272 -10.12 10.14 -21.38
C GLN A 272 -11.09 11.33 -21.35
N TRP A 273 -10.87 12.30 -22.25
CA TRP A 273 -11.85 13.33 -22.55
C TRP A 273 -13.04 12.75 -23.32
N ARG A 274 -14.26 13.05 -22.90
CA ARG A 274 -15.46 12.71 -23.66
C ARG A 274 -15.84 13.82 -24.61
N LYS A 275 -16.28 13.45 -25.81
CA LYS A 275 -16.63 14.38 -26.89
C LYS A 275 -18.14 14.46 -27.13
N ASP A 276 -18.93 13.96 -26.24
CA ASP A 276 -20.40 13.92 -26.37
C ASP A 276 -21.05 15.18 -25.80
#